data_bc6536eb11061d39f000afee321c260c
#
_entry.id   bc6536eb11061d39f000afee321c260c
#
_cell.length_a   1.000
_cell.length_b   1.000
_cell.length_c   1.000
_cell.angle_alpha   90.00
_cell.angle_beta   90.00
_cell.angle_gamma   90.00
#
_symmetry.space_group_name_H-M   'P 1'
#
loop_
_entity.id
_entity.type
_entity.pdbx_description
1 polymer ?
#
loop_
_entity_poly.entity_id
_entity_poly.type
_entity_poly.pdbx_seq_one_letter_code
_entity_poly.pdbx_strand_id
1 'polypeptide(L)'
;VERHPHSMTVGYVPLGRDAAVAGNYKDLKFKNNTEYPVLIEAYASGGNLVMNIYGHEVHSSSHRVEYETVYEETIPKPAEVVTEDPNMPEGERKVTSNGKTGAKVSVYKIVYENGKQVSREWFSSSSYRATADQVTVGTKKAEEKKEEAKADTASTEQPSFGIQ
;
A
#
# COMPACT_ATOMS: atom_id res chain seq x y z
N VAL A 1 4.85 -26.39 -9.15
CA VAL A 1 4.42 -24.98 -9.31
C VAL A 1 4.29 -24.36 -7.94
N GLU A 2 4.89 -23.22 -7.73
CA GLU A 2 4.85 -22.47 -6.48
C GLU A 2 4.60 -21.00 -6.79
N ARG A 3 3.65 -20.38 -6.12
CA ARG A 3 3.35 -18.95 -6.21
C ARG A 3 2.89 -18.45 -4.84
N HIS A 4 3.48 -17.37 -4.39
CA HIS A 4 3.08 -16.67 -3.17
C HIS A 4 2.51 -15.30 -3.51
N PRO A 5 1.30 -14.94 -3.10
CA PRO A 5 0.82 -13.57 -3.24
C PRO A 5 1.58 -12.63 -2.29
N HIS A 6 1.54 -11.33 -2.56
CA HIS A 6 1.94 -10.33 -1.59
C HIS A 6 1.04 -10.39 -0.35
N SER A 7 1.56 -9.94 0.78
CA SER A 7 0.80 -9.93 2.03
C SER A 7 -0.27 -8.83 2.09
N MET A 8 -0.11 -7.78 1.28
CA MET A 8 -1.02 -6.64 1.14
C MET A 8 -1.41 -6.46 -0.32
N THR A 9 -2.52 -5.75 -0.56
CA THR A 9 -2.97 -5.43 -1.92
C THR A 9 -1.91 -4.67 -2.70
N VAL A 10 -1.73 -5.03 -3.96
CA VAL A 10 -0.85 -4.37 -4.94
C VAL A 10 -1.68 -3.63 -5.98
N GLY A 11 -1.10 -2.63 -6.64
CA GLY A 11 -1.79 -1.81 -7.63
C GLY A 11 -1.27 -1.92 -9.06
N TYR A 12 -0.22 -2.73 -9.31
CA TYR A 12 0.41 -2.84 -10.63
C TYR A 12 -0.13 -4.00 -11.48
N VAL A 13 -0.91 -4.88 -10.88
CA VAL A 13 -1.55 -6.03 -11.54
C VAL A 13 -2.86 -6.35 -10.82
N PRO A 14 -3.88 -6.93 -11.50
CA PRO A 14 -5.09 -7.41 -10.83
C PRO A 14 -4.76 -8.36 -9.69
N LEU A 15 -5.46 -8.23 -8.55
CA LEU A 15 -5.22 -9.07 -7.38
C LEU A 15 -5.37 -10.54 -7.72
N GLY A 16 -4.56 -11.38 -7.10
CA GLY A 16 -4.48 -12.81 -7.37
C GLY A 16 -3.57 -13.20 -8.53
N ARG A 17 -3.01 -12.23 -9.26
CA ARG A 17 -2.08 -12.48 -10.39
C ARG A 17 -0.65 -12.05 -10.08
N ASP A 18 -0.42 -11.47 -8.92
CA ASP A 18 0.89 -11.09 -8.41
C ASP A 18 1.67 -12.30 -7.89
N ALA A 19 2.99 -12.20 -7.90
CA ALA A 19 3.89 -13.15 -7.26
C ALA A 19 4.94 -12.40 -6.44
N ALA A 20 5.06 -12.73 -5.17
CA ALA A 20 6.08 -12.21 -4.29
C ALA A 20 7.28 -13.16 -4.25
N VAL A 21 8.47 -12.60 -4.44
CA VAL A 21 9.74 -13.30 -4.23
C VAL A 21 10.43 -12.64 -3.04
N ALA A 22 10.84 -13.44 -2.05
CA ALA A 22 11.46 -12.93 -0.84
C ALA A 22 12.43 -13.94 -0.23
N GLY A 23 13.74 -13.67 -0.41
CA GLY A 23 14.79 -14.54 0.11
C GLY A 23 14.61 -15.99 -0.29
N ASN A 24 14.72 -16.90 0.68
CA ASN A 24 14.63 -18.34 0.45
C ASN A 24 13.23 -18.93 0.79
N TYR A 25 12.25 -18.09 1.17
CA TYR A 25 10.96 -18.58 1.67
C TYR A 25 9.75 -18.26 0.78
N LYS A 26 9.92 -17.38 -0.22
CA LYS A 26 8.91 -17.11 -1.26
C LYS A 26 9.57 -17.10 -2.61
N ASP A 27 9.01 -17.86 -3.53
CA ASP A 27 9.51 -17.98 -4.88
C ASP A 27 8.36 -18.12 -5.88
N LEU A 28 8.65 -17.91 -7.15
CA LEU A 28 7.78 -18.22 -8.27
C LEU A 28 8.41 -19.39 -9.03
N LYS A 29 7.84 -20.57 -8.90
CA LYS A 29 8.29 -21.76 -9.60
C LYS A 29 7.23 -22.26 -10.55
N PHE A 30 7.61 -22.51 -11.77
CA PHE A 30 6.78 -23.16 -12.76
C PHE A 30 7.51 -24.32 -13.42
N LYS A 31 6.75 -25.21 -14.01
CA LYS A 31 7.26 -26.37 -14.75
C LYS A 31 6.85 -26.22 -16.21
N ASN A 32 7.83 -26.31 -17.11
CA ASN A 32 7.53 -26.52 -18.51
C ASN A 32 6.98 -27.96 -18.68
N ASN A 33 5.74 -28.09 -19.06
CA ASN A 33 5.05 -29.35 -19.31
C ASN A 33 4.79 -29.59 -20.80
N THR A 34 5.41 -28.78 -21.68
CA THR A 34 5.40 -28.99 -23.13
C THR A 34 6.53 -29.93 -23.54
N GLU A 35 6.45 -30.48 -24.73
CA GLU A 35 7.50 -31.34 -25.31
C GLU A 35 8.72 -30.55 -25.78
N TYR A 36 8.62 -29.23 -25.87
CA TYR A 36 9.64 -28.35 -26.41
C TYR A 36 10.31 -27.53 -25.28
N PRO A 37 11.61 -27.23 -25.39
CA PRO A 37 12.27 -26.36 -24.43
C PRO A 37 11.73 -24.92 -24.50
N VAL A 38 11.81 -24.20 -23.39
CA VAL A 38 11.56 -22.77 -23.31
C VAL A 38 12.86 -22.04 -22.95
N LEU A 39 13.08 -20.89 -23.59
CA LEU A 39 14.15 -19.96 -23.24
C LEU A 39 13.55 -18.79 -22.50
N ILE A 40 14.11 -18.47 -21.34
CA ILE A 40 13.74 -17.27 -20.55
C ILE A 40 14.90 -16.30 -20.64
N GLU A 41 14.63 -15.13 -21.20
CA GLU A 41 15.54 -14.01 -21.24
C GLU A 41 15.03 -12.90 -20.32
N ALA A 42 15.90 -12.38 -19.46
CA ALA A 42 15.54 -11.28 -18.59
C ALA A 42 16.65 -10.23 -18.57
N TYR A 43 16.29 -8.96 -18.71
CA TYR A 43 17.23 -7.84 -18.60
C TYR A 43 16.57 -6.60 -18.05
N ALA A 44 17.37 -5.74 -17.41
CA ALA A 44 16.92 -4.45 -16.90
C ALA A 44 17.40 -3.32 -17.83
N SER A 45 16.48 -2.41 -18.19
CA SER A 45 16.79 -1.25 -19.01
C SER A 45 15.90 -0.08 -18.66
N GLY A 46 16.49 1.12 -18.44
CA GLY A 46 15.75 2.34 -18.15
C GLY A 46 14.85 2.27 -16.92
N GLY A 47 15.23 1.51 -15.88
CA GLY A 47 14.41 1.30 -14.67
C GLY A 47 13.29 0.27 -14.83
N ASN A 48 13.19 -0.37 -15.99
CA ASN A 48 12.22 -1.42 -16.25
C ASN A 48 12.90 -2.79 -16.26
N LEU A 49 12.19 -3.81 -15.79
CA LEU A 49 12.56 -5.22 -15.99
C LEU A 49 11.77 -5.75 -17.19
N VAL A 50 12.49 -6.27 -18.18
CA VAL A 50 11.91 -6.97 -19.33
C VAL A 50 12.16 -8.45 -19.17
N MET A 51 11.13 -9.25 -19.40
CA MET A 51 11.23 -10.70 -19.34
C MET A 51 10.52 -11.31 -20.56
N ASN A 52 11.30 -12.00 -21.39
CA ASN A 52 10.84 -12.67 -22.58
C ASN A 52 10.86 -14.18 -22.37
N ILE A 53 9.80 -14.84 -22.81
CA ILE A 53 9.73 -16.30 -22.80
C ILE A 53 9.54 -16.75 -24.26
N TYR A 54 10.49 -17.51 -24.77
CA TYR A 54 10.48 -18.05 -26.12
C TYR A 54 10.24 -19.56 -26.05
N GLY A 55 9.42 -20.07 -26.95
CA GLY A 55 9.11 -21.49 -27.01
C GLY A 55 8.48 -21.84 -28.36
N HIS A 56 8.13 -23.11 -28.53
CA HIS A 56 7.38 -23.58 -29.68
C HIS A 56 5.87 -23.43 -29.42
N GLU A 57 5.15 -22.73 -30.31
CA GLU A 57 3.70 -22.59 -30.18
C GLU A 57 3.01 -23.91 -30.57
N VAL A 58 2.28 -24.47 -29.65
CA VAL A 58 1.58 -25.76 -29.82
C VAL A 58 0.08 -25.61 -30.01
N HIS A 59 -0.45 -24.38 -29.84
CA HIS A 59 -1.87 -24.10 -29.97
C HIS A 59 -2.16 -23.41 -31.31
N SER A 60 -3.41 -23.49 -31.73
CA SER A 60 -3.87 -22.73 -32.89
C SER A 60 -3.88 -21.22 -32.59
N SER A 61 -3.81 -20.41 -33.65
CA SER A 61 -3.91 -18.95 -33.52
C SER A 61 -5.26 -18.46 -32.95
N SER A 62 -6.27 -19.33 -32.90
CA SER A 62 -7.58 -19.06 -32.31
C SER A 62 -7.68 -19.42 -30.82
N HIS A 63 -6.64 -20.06 -30.28
CA HIS A 63 -6.54 -20.35 -28.84
C HIS A 63 -6.18 -19.10 -28.07
N ARG A 64 -6.97 -18.79 -27.04
CA ARG A 64 -6.73 -17.64 -26.17
C ARG A 64 -7.02 -18.01 -24.72
N VAL A 65 -6.10 -17.65 -23.83
CA VAL A 65 -6.27 -17.84 -22.39
C VAL A 65 -6.40 -16.48 -21.71
N GLU A 66 -7.39 -16.36 -20.86
CA GLU A 66 -7.59 -15.19 -19.99
C GLU A 66 -7.65 -15.62 -18.53
N TYR A 67 -7.40 -14.66 -17.66
CA TYR A 67 -7.58 -14.84 -16.22
C TYR A 67 -8.56 -13.79 -15.71
N GLU A 68 -9.58 -14.24 -15.00
CA GLU A 68 -10.59 -13.41 -14.36
C GLU A 68 -10.34 -13.40 -12.84
N THR A 69 -10.29 -12.21 -12.25
CA THR A 69 -10.24 -12.04 -10.79
C THR A 69 -11.65 -11.79 -10.27
N VAL A 70 -12.12 -12.64 -9.39
CA VAL A 70 -13.37 -12.48 -8.65
C VAL A 70 -13.07 -12.08 -7.22
N TYR A 71 -13.65 -10.96 -6.77
CA TYR A 71 -13.53 -10.48 -5.40
C TYR A 71 -14.56 -11.19 -4.53
N GLU A 72 -14.08 -12.00 -3.59
CA GLU A 72 -14.93 -12.74 -2.64
C GLU A 72 -15.26 -11.90 -1.41
N GLU A 73 -14.28 -11.12 -0.92
CA GLU A 73 -14.41 -10.32 0.29
C GLU A 73 -13.50 -9.09 0.24
N THR A 74 -14.02 -7.95 0.66
CA THR A 74 -13.22 -6.77 0.97
C THR A 74 -13.05 -6.67 2.47
N ILE A 75 -11.80 -6.66 2.95
CA ILE A 75 -11.47 -6.57 4.37
C ILE A 75 -11.21 -5.10 4.70
N PRO A 76 -12.04 -4.46 5.55
CA PRO A 76 -11.87 -3.04 5.88
C PRO A 76 -10.55 -2.79 6.62
N LYS A 77 -10.07 -1.55 6.55
CA LYS A 77 -8.93 -1.13 7.37
C LYS A 77 -9.25 -1.32 8.86
N PRO A 78 -8.31 -1.81 9.67
CA PRO A 78 -8.45 -1.79 11.12
C PRO A 78 -8.45 -0.35 11.64
N ALA A 79 -8.75 -0.18 12.93
CA ALA A 79 -8.62 1.10 13.62
C ALA A 79 -7.21 1.67 13.43
N GLU A 80 -7.12 3.00 13.33
CA GLU A 80 -5.84 3.68 13.21
C GLU A 80 -4.91 3.40 14.40
N VAL A 81 -3.62 3.37 14.12
CA VAL A 81 -2.58 3.29 15.15
C VAL A 81 -2.09 4.71 15.43
N VAL A 82 -2.36 5.18 16.66
CA VAL A 82 -2.01 6.52 17.10
C VAL A 82 -0.70 6.46 17.88
N THR A 83 0.25 7.32 17.53
CA THR A 83 1.50 7.55 18.26
C THR A 83 1.54 8.99 18.74
N GLU A 84 1.85 9.21 20.02
CA GLU A 84 1.98 10.54 20.60
C GLU A 84 3.37 11.13 20.32
N ASP A 85 3.42 12.44 19.99
CA ASP A 85 4.65 13.20 19.82
C ASP A 85 4.67 14.40 20.79
N PRO A 86 5.54 14.38 21.81
CA PRO A 86 5.66 15.47 22.79
C PRO A 86 6.30 16.74 22.21
N ASN A 87 6.82 16.71 21.00
CA ASN A 87 7.38 17.88 20.33
C ASN A 87 6.37 18.58 19.39
N MET A 88 5.29 17.88 19.05
CA MET A 88 4.22 18.40 18.20
C MET A 88 3.13 19.08 19.06
N PRO A 89 2.64 20.27 18.67
CA PRO A 89 1.60 20.99 19.40
C PRO A 89 0.37 20.13 19.72
N GLU A 90 -0.20 20.28 20.92
CA GLU A 90 -1.43 19.60 21.34
C GLU A 90 -2.58 19.93 20.36
N GLY A 91 -3.30 18.88 19.94
CA GLY A 91 -4.39 18.96 18.96
C GLY A 91 -3.93 18.87 17.49
N GLU A 92 -2.64 18.92 17.21
CA GLU A 92 -2.14 18.65 15.86
C GLU A 92 -2.16 17.14 15.57
N ARG A 93 -2.55 16.80 14.35
CA ARG A 93 -2.67 15.41 13.88
C ARG A 93 -2.04 15.26 12.51
N LYS A 94 -1.17 14.27 12.34
CA LYS A 94 -0.47 13.98 11.08
C LYS A 94 -0.60 12.50 10.73
N VAL A 95 -1.13 12.21 9.53
CA VAL A 95 -1.10 10.85 8.97
C VAL A 95 0.31 10.59 8.43
N THR A 96 1.04 9.66 9.03
CA THR A 96 2.41 9.30 8.65
C THR A 96 2.46 8.18 7.64
N SER A 97 1.44 7.30 7.62
CA SER A 97 1.29 6.26 6.62
C SER A 97 -0.18 5.93 6.42
N ASN A 98 -0.60 5.84 5.16
CA ASN A 98 -1.94 5.38 4.83
C ASN A 98 -2.00 3.86 4.86
N GLY A 99 -2.93 3.32 5.62
CA GLY A 99 -3.28 1.91 5.60
C GLY A 99 -3.95 1.51 4.29
N LYS A 100 -4.11 0.21 4.12
CA LYS A 100 -4.76 -0.38 2.94
C LYS A 100 -5.90 -1.30 3.35
N THR A 101 -6.97 -1.31 2.56
CA THR A 101 -7.97 -2.37 2.63
C THR A 101 -7.36 -3.69 2.19
N GLY A 102 -7.76 -4.77 2.82
CA GLY A 102 -7.44 -6.12 2.40
C GLY A 102 -8.51 -6.68 1.46
N ALA A 103 -8.25 -7.85 0.92
CA ALA A 103 -9.19 -8.56 0.05
C ALA A 103 -8.95 -10.07 0.07
N LYS A 104 -10.01 -10.84 -0.19
CA LYS A 104 -9.89 -12.23 -0.64
C LYS A 104 -10.38 -12.29 -2.07
N VAL A 105 -9.62 -12.98 -2.91
CA VAL A 105 -9.95 -13.10 -4.34
C VAL A 105 -9.73 -14.54 -4.80
N SER A 106 -10.57 -14.96 -5.75
CA SER A 106 -10.37 -16.15 -6.57
C SER A 106 -10.00 -15.75 -7.98
N VAL A 107 -9.13 -16.52 -8.61
CA VAL A 107 -8.76 -16.35 -10.02
C VAL A 107 -9.26 -17.56 -10.79
N TYR A 108 -9.92 -17.30 -11.91
CA TYR A 108 -10.37 -18.31 -12.86
C TYR A 108 -9.57 -18.21 -14.15
N LYS A 109 -9.14 -19.34 -14.68
CA LYS A 109 -8.57 -19.48 -16.01
C LYS A 109 -9.72 -19.71 -16.99
N ILE A 110 -9.80 -18.88 -18.02
CA ILE A 110 -10.80 -18.96 -19.07
C ILE A 110 -10.09 -19.28 -20.38
N VAL A 111 -10.55 -20.29 -21.08
CA VAL A 111 -10.00 -20.70 -22.38
C VAL A 111 -11.04 -20.42 -23.46
N TYR A 112 -10.58 -19.82 -24.54
CA TYR A 112 -11.37 -19.56 -25.73
C TYR A 112 -10.77 -20.29 -26.91
N GLU A 113 -11.65 -20.86 -27.75
CA GLU A 113 -11.33 -21.44 -29.05
C GLU A 113 -12.24 -20.82 -30.10
N ASN A 114 -11.67 -20.31 -31.19
CA ASN A 114 -12.44 -19.65 -32.27
C ASN A 114 -13.40 -18.55 -31.74
N GLY A 115 -12.94 -17.78 -30.74
CA GLY A 115 -13.71 -16.71 -30.11
C GLY A 115 -14.82 -17.16 -29.16
N LYS A 116 -15.00 -18.45 -28.93
CA LYS A 116 -15.98 -19.00 -27.98
C LYS A 116 -15.28 -19.49 -26.72
N GLN A 117 -15.84 -19.19 -25.56
CA GLN A 117 -15.40 -19.74 -24.31
C GLN A 117 -15.67 -21.24 -24.26
N VAL A 118 -14.61 -22.04 -24.07
CA VAL A 118 -14.69 -23.50 -23.99
C VAL A 118 -14.46 -24.03 -22.56
N SER A 119 -13.74 -23.27 -21.70
CA SER A 119 -13.66 -23.60 -20.28
C SER A 119 -13.59 -22.35 -19.41
N ARG A 120 -13.98 -22.51 -18.15
CA ARG A 120 -13.76 -21.57 -17.04
C ARG A 120 -13.51 -22.41 -15.79
N GLU A 121 -12.29 -22.42 -15.33
CA GLU A 121 -11.84 -23.27 -14.23
C GLU A 121 -11.23 -22.43 -13.12
N TRP A 122 -11.49 -22.81 -11.87
CA TRP A 122 -10.79 -22.21 -10.73
C TRP A 122 -9.29 -22.48 -10.86
N PHE A 123 -8.49 -21.43 -10.71
CA PHE A 123 -7.05 -21.47 -10.88
C PHE A 123 -6.31 -21.30 -9.56
N SER A 124 -6.68 -20.30 -8.77
CA SER A 124 -6.03 -20.01 -7.49
C SER A 124 -6.89 -19.09 -6.62
N SER A 125 -6.54 -19.00 -5.33
CA SER A 125 -7.07 -17.97 -4.44
C SER A 125 -5.93 -17.23 -3.75
N SER A 126 -6.19 -16.00 -3.32
CA SER A 126 -5.25 -15.16 -2.60
C SER A 126 -5.96 -14.35 -1.54
N SER A 127 -5.27 -14.16 -0.41
CA SER A 127 -5.76 -13.32 0.68
C SER A 127 -4.73 -12.23 0.98
N TYR A 128 -5.21 -10.99 1.02
CA TYR A 128 -4.41 -9.79 1.29
C TYR A 128 -4.90 -9.17 2.58
N ARG A 129 -3.99 -8.95 3.52
CA ARG A 129 -4.34 -8.34 4.79
C ARG A 129 -4.62 -6.85 4.64
N ALA A 130 -5.56 -6.34 5.45
CA ALA A 130 -5.71 -4.92 5.66
C ALA A 130 -4.62 -4.38 6.60
N THR A 131 -4.32 -3.10 6.48
CA THR A 131 -3.40 -2.38 7.37
C THR A 131 -4.03 -1.08 7.85
N ALA A 132 -3.72 -0.69 9.11
CA ALA A 132 -4.20 0.54 9.72
C ALA A 132 -3.49 1.77 9.16
N ASP A 133 -4.17 2.92 9.19
CA ASP A 133 -3.52 4.20 9.06
C ASP A 133 -2.61 4.43 10.28
N GLN A 134 -1.40 4.97 10.05
CA GLN A 134 -0.48 5.39 11.12
C GLN A 134 -0.64 6.89 11.31
N VAL A 135 -0.88 7.31 12.53
CA VAL A 135 -1.19 8.70 12.86
C VAL A 135 -0.33 9.15 14.03
N THR A 136 0.29 10.31 13.90
CA THR A 136 0.96 10.98 15.02
C THR A 136 0.07 12.12 15.51
N VAL A 137 -0.11 12.21 16.83
CA VAL A 137 -0.84 13.28 17.50
C VAL A 137 0.08 14.04 18.43
N GLY A 138 -0.01 15.37 18.40
CA GLY A 138 0.78 16.25 19.27
C GLY A 138 0.26 16.27 20.68
N THR A 139 1.20 16.27 21.65
CA THR A 139 0.90 16.38 23.08
C THR A 139 1.63 17.55 23.76
N LYS A 140 2.36 18.37 22.99
CA LYS A 140 3.06 19.55 23.51
C LYS A 140 2.05 20.64 23.87
N LYS A 141 1.82 20.87 25.15
CA LYS A 141 0.98 21.98 25.63
C LYS A 141 1.61 23.32 25.28
N ALA A 142 0.77 24.29 24.89
CA ALA A 142 1.22 25.67 24.72
C ALA A 142 1.73 26.21 26.08
N GLU A 143 2.92 26.83 26.10
CA GLU A 143 3.37 27.54 27.28
C GLU A 143 2.44 28.74 27.50
N GLU A 144 1.75 28.79 28.63
CA GLU A 144 1.00 29.98 29.05
C GLU A 144 2.00 31.14 29.21
N LYS A 145 1.94 32.14 28.31
CA LYS A 145 2.61 33.40 28.52
C LYS A 145 2.06 34.03 29.80
N LYS A 146 2.81 33.97 30.88
CA LYS A 146 2.56 34.84 32.03
C LYS A 146 2.74 36.27 31.55
N GLU A 147 1.63 36.97 31.39
CA GLU A 147 1.58 38.42 31.19
C GLU A 147 2.06 39.07 32.50
N GLU A 148 3.35 39.48 32.55
CA GLU A 148 3.81 40.34 33.63
C GLU A 148 3.07 41.69 33.56
N ALA A 149 2.09 41.87 34.41
CA ALA A 149 1.45 43.14 34.63
C ALA A 149 2.51 44.11 35.16
N LYS A 150 2.99 45.02 34.31
CA LYS A 150 3.76 46.19 34.75
C LYS A 150 2.85 47.06 35.63
N ALA A 151 3.10 47.04 36.92
CA ALA A 151 2.55 48.02 37.85
C ALA A 151 3.17 49.39 37.52
N ASP A 152 2.34 50.28 36.99
CA ASP A 152 2.64 51.68 36.74
C ASP A 152 2.57 52.41 38.04
N THR A 153 3.73 52.68 38.66
CA THR A 153 3.85 53.53 39.87
C THR A 153 3.82 54.97 39.40
N ALA A 154 2.64 55.56 39.38
CA ALA A 154 2.47 57.01 39.24
C ALA A 154 3.02 57.69 40.51
N SER A 155 4.17 58.34 40.36
CA SER A 155 4.70 59.28 41.35
C SER A 155 3.97 60.58 41.27
N THR A 156 3.24 60.91 42.35
CA THR A 156 2.56 62.20 42.53
C THR A 156 3.56 63.23 43.04
N GLU A 157 4.04 64.12 42.19
CA GLU A 157 4.73 65.35 42.61
C GLU A 157 3.71 66.42 42.97
N GLN A 158 3.73 66.86 44.20
CA GLN A 158 3.01 68.07 44.66
C GLN A 158 3.80 69.33 44.31
N PRO A 159 3.17 70.41 43.82
CA PRO A 159 3.83 71.70 43.68
C PRO A 159 3.83 72.48 44.99
N SER A 160 5.04 72.87 45.47
CA SER A 160 5.14 73.78 46.60
C SER A 160 4.93 75.22 46.14
N PHE A 161 3.93 75.89 46.73
CA PHE A 161 3.74 77.33 46.66
C PHE A 161 4.72 77.98 47.61
N GLY A 162 5.65 78.85 47.11
CA GLY A 162 6.43 79.81 47.84
C GLY A 162 5.90 81.21 47.61
N ILE A 163 5.53 81.84 48.71
CA ILE A 163 5.12 83.25 48.74
C ILE A 163 6.37 84.12 49.04
N GLN A 164 6.65 85.06 48.23
CA GLN A 164 6.84 86.49 48.38
C GLN A 164 7.18 87.17 47.08
#